data_17c5d73c9b9524e166b979044c9255a4
#
_entry.id   17c5d73c9b9524e166b979044c9255a4
#
_cell.length_a   1.000
_cell.length_b   1.000
_cell.length_c   1.000
_cell.angle_alpha   90.00
_cell.angle_beta   90.00
_cell.angle_gamma   90.00
#
_symmetry.space_group_name_H-M   'P 1'
#
loop_
_entity.id
_entity.type
_entity.pdbx_description
1 polymer ?
#
loop_
_entity_poly.entity_id
_entity_poly.type
_entity_poly.pdbx_seq_one_letter_code
_entity_poly.pdbx_strand_id
1 'polypeptide(L)'
;MPRARTIRIESLTKPAEIDRISAAWQALGANSFAPAGSSLQPWLAPALKAYWPTLPAEIQALWRDDELCGVFVMRAGKGPLRRAWSSPLSFSGTPLIAASDPGSVLRAFLSAERGRAIQLRAIPAAGPFWDMLVAVVTEAGGGFEILNRRERAALSAQTSFETWYAGNFERKRRKEYRRLRSRLGEEGTLDSVSWTQGDPVDPWVDELIALEEQGWKGRRGTALATDAVMAKAFREALHLLAGEGSLRFWKITFNGKPIAMMSGLVKNGQGWLGKIAYDEGFARYSPGVMLILDATETLIDKERLALVDSCAIPGHPMISNIWRDRIALCDVMIRAPGLPAPAFRLLVEAEKARSALRAAAKSLFYRVMRRKES
;
A
#
# COMPACT_ATOMS: atom_id res chain seq x y z
N MET A 1 -28.51 30.47 3.79
CA MET A 1 -27.63 29.34 4.06
C MET A 1 -27.57 28.48 2.80
N PRO A 2 -26.42 28.14 2.25
CA PRO A 2 -26.36 27.24 1.11
C PRO A 2 -26.98 25.89 1.51
N ARG A 3 -27.88 25.37 0.69
CA ARG A 3 -28.47 24.04 0.90
C ARG A 3 -27.32 23.03 1.00
N ALA A 4 -27.34 22.22 2.05
CA ALA A 4 -26.39 21.12 2.16
C ALA A 4 -26.50 20.26 0.91
N ARG A 5 -25.44 20.22 0.08
CA ARG A 5 -25.43 19.43 -1.14
C ARG A 5 -25.51 17.96 -0.76
N THR A 6 -26.54 17.29 -1.24
CA THR A 6 -26.79 15.88 -0.93
C THR A 6 -25.73 15.01 -1.61
N ILE A 7 -25.13 14.07 -0.87
CA ILE A 7 -24.22 13.08 -1.41
C ILE A 7 -25.05 11.90 -1.90
N ARG A 8 -24.95 11.59 -3.21
CA ARG A 8 -25.52 10.41 -3.85
C ARG A 8 -24.51 9.26 -3.80
N ILE A 9 -24.97 8.08 -3.47
CA ILE A 9 -24.15 6.86 -3.48
C ILE A 9 -24.56 5.99 -4.66
N GLU A 10 -23.59 5.55 -5.42
CA GLU A 10 -23.72 4.64 -6.52
C GLU A 10 -22.91 3.37 -6.24
N SER A 11 -23.56 2.21 -6.30
CA SER A 11 -22.90 0.91 -6.11
C SER A 11 -22.56 0.27 -7.45
N LEU A 12 -21.25 0.09 -7.70
CA LEU A 12 -20.76 -0.63 -8.86
C LEU A 12 -20.46 -2.07 -8.45
N THR A 13 -21.07 -3.02 -9.14
CA THR A 13 -21.04 -4.46 -8.83
C THR A 13 -20.45 -5.30 -9.97
N LYS A 14 -20.03 -4.66 -11.06
CA LYS A 14 -19.42 -5.29 -12.23
C LYS A 14 -18.09 -4.64 -12.58
N PRO A 15 -17.06 -5.40 -12.99
CA PRO A 15 -15.75 -4.85 -13.31
C PRO A 15 -15.77 -3.86 -14.48
N ALA A 16 -16.67 -4.02 -15.45
CA ALA A 16 -16.82 -3.09 -16.58
C ALA A 16 -17.26 -1.68 -16.16
N GLU A 17 -17.90 -1.54 -15.00
CA GLU A 17 -18.35 -0.23 -14.49
C GLU A 17 -17.19 0.62 -13.95
N ILE A 18 -16.02 0.02 -13.68
CA ILE A 18 -14.82 0.73 -13.22
C ILE A 18 -14.37 1.75 -14.25
N ASP A 19 -14.41 1.40 -15.54
CA ASP A 19 -13.93 2.28 -16.61
C ASP A 19 -14.77 3.55 -16.72
N ARG A 20 -16.06 3.46 -16.44
CA ARG A 20 -16.99 4.59 -16.48
C ARG A 20 -16.63 5.69 -15.47
N ILE A 21 -16.10 5.32 -14.31
CA ILE A 21 -15.72 6.28 -13.25
C ILE A 21 -14.22 6.56 -13.20
N SER A 22 -13.41 5.94 -14.06
CA SER A 22 -11.95 5.99 -14.00
C SER A 22 -11.40 7.42 -13.97
N ALA A 23 -11.84 8.30 -14.88
CA ALA A 23 -11.38 9.69 -14.93
C ALA A 23 -11.72 10.47 -13.64
N ALA A 24 -12.96 10.31 -13.14
CA ALA A 24 -13.38 10.94 -11.89
C ALA A 24 -12.60 10.38 -10.69
N TRP A 25 -12.29 9.08 -10.68
CA TRP A 25 -11.50 8.45 -9.63
C TRP A 25 -10.06 8.94 -9.63
N GLN A 26 -9.45 9.13 -10.80
CA GLN A 26 -8.12 9.75 -10.93
C GLN A 26 -8.11 11.19 -10.42
N ALA A 27 -9.12 11.99 -10.79
CA ALA A 27 -9.27 13.36 -10.31
C ALA A 27 -9.43 13.44 -8.78
N LEU A 28 -10.22 12.53 -8.19
CA LEU A 28 -10.34 12.41 -6.74
C LEU A 28 -8.99 12.07 -6.09
N GLY A 29 -8.19 11.20 -6.71
CA GLY A 29 -6.85 10.84 -6.25
C GLY A 29 -5.90 12.04 -6.16
N ALA A 30 -6.05 13.04 -7.03
CA ALA A 30 -5.25 14.26 -7.01
C ALA A 30 -5.58 15.19 -5.83
N ASN A 31 -6.81 15.10 -5.27
CA ASN A 31 -7.32 15.97 -4.21
C ASN A 31 -7.82 15.18 -2.98
N SER A 32 -7.15 14.08 -2.64
CA SER A 32 -7.55 13.24 -1.52
C SER A 32 -7.17 13.84 -0.17
N PHE A 33 -8.06 13.64 0.81
CA PHE A 33 -7.91 14.11 2.19
C PHE A 33 -6.76 13.46 2.94
N ALA A 34 -6.52 12.18 2.68
CA ALA A 34 -5.53 11.39 3.42
C ALA A 34 -4.70 10.52 2.49
N PRO A 35 -3.51 10.06 2.95
CA PRO A 35 -2.69 9.10 2.23
C PRO A 35 -3.46 7.82 1.92
N ALA A 36 -3.81 7.60 0.68
CA ALA A 36 -4.62 6.46 0.26
C ALA A 36 -4.02 5.72 -0.95
N GLY A 37 -2.69 5.52 -0.96
CA GLY A 37 -1.96 4.98 -2.10
C GLY A 37 -2.54 3.69 -2.67
N SER A 38 -3.01 2.75 -1.82
CA SER A 38 -3.71 1.54 -2.28
C SER A 38 -5.07 1.79 -2.92
N SER A 39 -5.67 2.95 -2.70
CA SER A 39 -7.01 3.30 -3.20
C SER A 39 -6.97 4.24 -4.41
N LEU A 40 -5.78 4.62 -4.86
CA LEU A 40 -5.60 5.35 -6.11
C LEU A 40 -6.06 4.50 -7.29
N GLN A 41 -6.75 5.12 -8.24
CA GLN A 41 -7.32 4.43 -9.40
C GLN A 41 -6.27 3.60 -10.17
N PRO A 42 -5.08 4.13 -10.55
CA PRO A 42 -4.12 3.39 -11.34
C PRO A 42 -3.54 2.17 -10.61
N TRP A 43 -3.57 2.17 -9.27
CA TRP A 43 -3.12 1.02 -8.49
C TRP A 43 -4.22 0.00 -8.21
N LEU A 44 -5.42 0.48 -7.84
CA LEU A 44 -6.48 -0.40 -7.36
C LEU A 44 -7.33 -1.00 -8.48
N ALA A 45 -7.62 -0.24 -9.54
CA ALA A 45 -8.51 -0.70 -10.61
C ALA A 45 -8.00 -1.95 -11.36
N PRO A 46 -6.71 -2.08 -11.73
CA PRO A 46 -6.18 -3.30 -12.31
C PRO A 46 -6.34 -4.52 -11.39
N ALA A 47 -6.05 -4.35 -10.10
CA ALA A 47 -6.20 -5.41 -9.13
C ALA A 47 -7.67 -5.84 -8.97
N LEU A 48 -8.60 -4.88 -8.90
CA LEU A 48 -10.04 -5.16 -8.85
C LEU A 48 -10.48 -5.96 -10.07
N LYS A 49 -10.16 -5.51 -11.27
CA LYS A 49 -10.54 -6.21 -12.53
C LYS A 49 -9.96 -7.63 -12.56
N ALA A 50 -8.69 -7.79 -12.22
CA ALA A 50 -8.01 -9.07 -12.28
C ALA A 50 -8.55 -10.09 -11.27
N TYR A 51 -8.82 -9.64 -10.02
CA TYR A 51 -9.31 -10.53 -8.96
C TYR A 51 -10.83 -10.63 -8.86
N TRP A 52 -11.60 -9.88 -9.66
CA TRP A 52 -13.06 -9.87 -9.57
C TRP A 52 -13.72 -11.25 -9.64
N PRO A 53 -13.28 -12.17 -10.52
CA PRO A 53 -13.89 -13.51 -10.62
C PRO A 53 -13.78 -14.35 -9.34
N THR A 54 -12.70 -14.19 -8.60
CA THR A 54 -12.41 -14.99 -7.38
C THR A 54 -12.65 -14.20 -6.10
N LEU A 55 -12.63 -12.88 -6.18
CA LEU A 55 -12.78 -11.97 -5.05
C LEU A 55 -13.69 -10.79 -5.45
N PRO A 56 -15.00 -11.04 -5.64
CA PRO A 56 -15.91 -10.00 -6.10
C PRO A 56 -15.96 -8.82 -5.13
N ALA A 57 -16.07 -7.62 -5.71
CA ALA A 57 -16.12 -6.37 -4.99
C ALA A 57 -17.45 -5.65 -5.20
N GLU A 58 -17.75 -4.72 -4.33
CA GLU A 58 -18.74 -3.68 -4.48
C GLU A 58 -18.03 -2.35 -4.23
N ILE A 59 -18.00 -1.50 -5.25
CA ILE A 59 -17.42 -0.16 -5.16
C ILE A 59 -18.56 0.80 -4.87
N GLN A 60 -18.50 1.46 -3.73
CA GLN A 60 -19.41 2.55 -3.39
C GLN A 60 -18.75 3.86 -3.83
N ALA A 61 -19.26 4.42 -4.92
CA ALA A 61 -18.85 5.71 -5.46
C ALA A 61 -19.81 6.80 -4.92
N LEU A 62 -19.24 7.73 -4.16
CA LEU A 62 -19.98 8.82 -3.54
C LEU A 62 -19.81 10.09 -4.38
N TRP A 63 -20.93 10.67 -4.78
CA TRP A 63 -20.98 11.81 -5.68
C TRP A 63 -21.61 13.02 -4.98
N ARG A 64 -20.98 14.16 -5.11
CA ARG A 64 -21.54 15.45 -4.75
C ARG A 64 -21.80 16.21 -6.04
N ASP A 65 -23.07 16.35 -6.41
CA ASP A 65 -23.47 16.74 -7.75
C ASP A 65 -22.85 15.75 -8.78
N ASP A 66 -22.02 16.21 -9.70
CA ASP A 66 -21.33 15.38 -10.69
C ASP A 66 -19.84 15.12 -10.32
N GLU A 67 -19.39 15.53 -9.13
CA GLU A 67 -18.03 15.34 -8.68
C GLU A 67 -17.93 14.10 -7.76
N LEU A 68 -17.05 13.17 -8.11
CA LEU A 68 -16.74 12.02 -7.25
C LEU A 68 -15.98 12.49 -6.03
N CYS A 69 -16.58 12.32 -4.84
CA CYS A 69 -16.01 12.77 -3.57
C CYS A 69 -15.61 11.62 -2.62
N GLY A 70 -15.94 10.38 -2.94
CA GLY A 70 -15.51 9.23 -2.14
C GLY A 70 -15.56 7.91 -2.91
N VAL A 71 -14.56 7.04 -2.65
CA VAL A 71 -14.52 5.66 -3.16
C VAL A 71 -14.22 4.72 -2.01
N PHE A 72 -15.18 3.85 -1.71
CA PHE A 72 -15.06 2.79 -0.72
C PHE A 72 -15.22 1.44 -1.42
N VAL A 73 -14.21 0.60 -1.34
CA VAL A 73 -14.23 -0.71 -2.00
C VAL A 73 -14.41 -1.79 -0.95
N MET A 74 -15.55 -2.45 -1.01
CA MET A 74 -15.94 -3.49 -0.08
C MET A 74 -15.98 -4.85 -0.77
N ARG A 75 -15.81 -5.92 -0.03
CA ARG A 75 -16.11 -7.26 -0.53
C ARG A 75 -17.60 -7.38 -0.80
N ALA A 76 -17.95 -7.94 -1.94
CA ALA A 76 -19.34 -8.20 -2.26
C ALA A 76 -19.97 -9.14 -1.21
N GLY A 77 -21.19 -8.84 -0.78
CA GLY A 77 -21.92 -9.62 0.20
C GLY A 77 -22.98 -8.82 0.95
N LYS A 78 -24.02 -9.53 1.44
CA LYS A 78 -25.18 -8.93 2.11
C LYS A 78 -25.21 -9.14 3.62
N GLY A 79 -24.13 -9.71 4.22
CA GLY A 79 -24.08 -10.03 5.63
C GLY A 79 -23.96 -8.80 6.54
N PRO A 80 -24.08 -9.02 7.87
CA PRO A 80 -24.03 -7.95 8.87
C PRO A 80 -22.61 -7.37 9.03
N LEU A 81 -21.59 -8.00 8.49
CA LEU A 81 -20.20 -7.55 8.49
C LEU A 81 -19.72 -7.26 7.08
N ARG A 82 -19.48 -5.99 6.80
CA ARG A 82 -18.87 -5.50 5.57
C ARG A 82 -17.35 -5.43 5.76
N ARG A 83 -16.61 -6.03 4.86
CA ARG A 83 -15.15 -5.99 4.90
C ARG A 83 -14.61 -5.16 3.75
N ALA A 84 -13.66 -4.26 4.03
CA ALA A 84 -12.90 -3.63 2.96
C ALA A 84 -12.28 -4.70 2.06
N TRP A 85 -12.34 -4.45 0.76
CA TRP A 85 -11.71 -5.33 -0.22
C TRP A 85 -10.19 -5.23 -0.12
N SER A 86 -9.51 -6.35 -0.32
CA SER A 86 -8.05 -6.37 -0.35
C SER A 86 -7.54 -7.55 -1.16
N SER A 87 -6.48 -7.35 -1.91
CA SER A 87 -5.73 -8.33 -2.69
C SER A 87 -4.29 -8.43 -2.20
N PRO A 88 -3.46 -9.32 -2.74
CA PRO A 88 -2.02 -9.35 -2.45
C PRO A 88 -1.27 -8.05 -2.80
N LEU A 89 -1.84 -7.19 -3.63
CA LEU A 89 -1.29 -5.88 -3.98
C LEU A 89 -1.73 -4.75 -3.03
N SER A 90 -2.66 -5.02 -2.09
CA SER A 90 -3.15 -4.01 -1.15
C SER A 90 -2.20 -3.84 0.03
N PHE A 91 -1.70 -2.63 0.24
CA PHE A 91 -0.83 -2.28 1.37
C PHE A 91 -1.51 -1.37 2.41
N SER A 92 -2.67 -0.80 2.07
CA SER A 92 -3.53 0.01 2.95
C SER A 92 -4.99 -0.22 2.59
N GLY A 93 -5.89 -0.08 3.56
CA GLY A 93 -7.34 -0.10 3.37
C GLY A 93 -7.98 1.27 3.62
N THR A 94 -7.18 2.34 3.58
CA THR A 94 -7.69 3.70 3.68
C THR A 94 -8.55 4.01 2.45
N PRO A 95 -9.83 4.38 2.61
CA PRO A 95 -10.68 4.76 1.49
C PRO A 95 -10.19 6.08 0.86
N LEU A 96 -10.52 6.29 -0.39
CA LEU A 96 -10.24 7.56 -1.07
C LEU A 96 -11.38 8.53 -0.82
N ILE A 97 -11.09 9.67 -0.22
CA ILE A 97 -12.06 10.69 0.19
C ILE A 97 -11.52 12.06 -0.22
N ALA A 98 -12.37 12.92 -0.80
CA ALA A 98 -12.01 14.27 -1.18
C ALA A 98 -11.61 15.12 0.03
N ALA A 99 -10.63 16.01 -0.16
CA ALA A 99 -10.18 16.95 0.87
C ALA A 99 -11.27 17.99 1.22
N SER A 100 -12.17 18.28 0.28
CA SER A 100 -13.32 19.16 0.51
C SER A 100 -14.41 18.42 1.30
N ASP A 101 -14.58 18.75 2.58
CA ASP A 101 -15.60 18.22 3.47
C ASP A 101 -15.58 16.67 3.61
N PRO A 102 -14.46 16.08 4.06
CA PRO A 102 -14.29 14.63 4.16
C PRO A 102 -15.25 14.00 5.19
N GLY A 103 -15.62 14.75 6.22
CA GLY A 103 -16.55 14.29 7.26
C GLY A 103 -17.94 13.98 6.71
N SER A 104 -18.48 14.80 5.81
CA SER A 104 -19.78 14.53 5.19
C SER A 104 -19.74 13.30 4.28
N VAL A 105 -18.64 13.06 3.56
CA VAL A 105 -18.45 11.86 2.74
C VAL A 105 -18.46 10.60 3.62
N LEU A 106 -17.74 10.63 4.73
CA LEU A 106 -17.71 9.50 5.65
C LEU A 106 -19.06 9.28 6.34
N ARG A 107 -19.78 10.36 6.74
CA ARG A 107 -21.14 10.24 7.29
C ARG A 107 -22.12 9.62 6.29
N ALA A 108 -22.05 9.99 5.02
CA ALA A 108 -22.88 9.41 3.97
C ALA A 108 -22.61 7.91 3.81
N PHE A 109 -21.34 7.51 3.77
CA PHE A 109 -20.94 6.10 3.73
C PHE A 109 -21.48 5.31 4.94
N LEU A 110 -21.29 5.82 6.17
CA LEU A 110 -21.77 5.16 7.39
C LEU A 110 -23.29 5.04 7.42
N SER A 111 -24.01 6.03 6.89
CA SER A 111 -25.47 6.00 6.77
C SER A 111 -25.95 4.95 5.80
N ALA A 112 -25.27 4.72 4.69
CA ALA A 112 -25.56 3.66 3.72
C ALA A 112 -25.30 2.26 4.31
N GLU A 113 -24.33 2.14 5.20
CA GLU A 113 -23.99 0.89 5.90
C GLU A 113 -24.78 0.72 7.23
N ARG A 114 -25.89 1.46 7.42
CA ARG A 114 -26.71 1.40 8.62
C ARG A 114 -27.09 -0.05 8.99
N GLY A 115 -26.97 -0.36 10.29
CA GLY A 115 -27.28 -1.69 10.82
C GLY A 115 -26.17 -2.74 10.61
N ARG A 116 -24.99 -2.34 10.12
CA ARG A 116 -23.87 -3.25 9.83
C ARG A 116 -22.61 -2.90 10.63
N ALA A 117 -21.74 -3.87 10.77
CA ALA A 117 -20.35 -3.65 11.13
C ALA A 117 -19.49 -3.50 9.87
N ILE A 118 -18.48 -2.63 9.92
CA ILE A 118 -17.57 -2.37 8.83
C ILE A 118 -16.15 -2.68 9.30
N GLN A 119 -15.40 -3.49 8.56
CA GLN A 119 -13.99 -3.76 8.85
C GLN A 119 -13.11 -3.04 7.84
N LEU A 120 -12.27 -2.12 8.33
CA LEU A 120 -11.15 -1.55 7.59
C LEU A 120 -9.84 -2.15 8.10
N ARG A 121 -8.85 -2.29 7.21
CA ARG A 121 -7.57 -2.92 7.54
C ARG A 121 -6.42 -2.03 7.11
N ALA A 122 -5.34 -2.03 7.90
CA ALA A 122 -4.14 -1.25 7.61
C ALA A 122 -4.44 0.24 7.34
N ILE A 123 -5.35 0.83 8.09
CA ILE A 123 -5.59 2.27 8.06
C ILE A 123 -4.67 2.98 9.06
N PRO A 124 -4.38 4.30 8.87
CA PRO A 124 -3.65 5.08 9.88
C PRO A 124 -4.33 4.98 11.25
N ALA A 125 -3.53 4.74 12.30
CA ALA A 125 -4.00 4.65 13.69
C ALA A 125 -3.82 5.97 14.46
N ALA A 126 -3.43 7.04 13.77
CA ALA A 126 -3.27 8.41 14.28
C ALA A 126 -3.32 9.40 13.10
N GLY A 127 -3.47 10.68 13.42
CA GLY A 127 -3.49 11.77 12.45
C GLY A 127 -4.86 12.04 11.83
N PRO A 128 -4.93 12.97 10.84
CA PRO A 128 -6.20 13.57 10.41
C PRO A 128 -7.29 12.58 10.00
N PHE A 129 -6.92 11.50 9.31
CA PHE A 129 -7.90 10.48 8.90
C PHE A 129 -8.48 9.74 10.10
N TRP A 130 -7.63 9.34 11.05
CA TRP A 130 -8.07 8.65 12.27
C TRP A 130 -8.95 9.54 13.13
N ASP A 131 -8.55 10.79 13.34
CA ASP A 131 -9.28 11.75 14.17
C ASP A 131 -10.65 12.04 13.58
N MET A 132 -10.74 12.24 12.26
CA MET A 132 -12.02 12.39 11.56
C MET A 132 -12.89 11.14 11.67
N LEU A 133 -12.31 9.95 11.48
CA LEU A 133 -13.04 8.68 11.58
C LEU A 133 -13.68 8.53 12.97
N VAL A 134 -12.89 8.77 14.02
CA VAL A 134 -13.36 8.70 15.42
C VAL A 134 -14.48 9.71 15.67
N ALA A 135 -14.30 10.96 15.28
CA ALA A 135 -15.29 12.01 15.45
C ALA A 135 -16.62 11.65 14.76
N VAL A 136 -16.56 11.33 13.46
CA VAL A 136 -17.77 11.03 12.66
C VAL A 136 -18.49 9.78 13.16
N VAL A 137 -17.77 8.72 13.54
CA VAL A 137 -18.39 7.50 14.07
C VAL A 137 -19.08 7.78 15.41
N THR A 138 -18.45 8.57 16.28
CA THR A 138 -19.01 8.93 17.58
C THR A 138 -20.24 9.81 17.45
N GLU A 139 -20.18 10.86 16.64
CA GLU A 139 -21.32 11.77 16.35
C GLU A 139 -22.52 11.01 15.77
N ALA A 140 -22.28 9.99 14.95
CA ALA A 140 -23.33 9.15 14.39
C ALA A 140 -23.91 8.12 15.38
N GLY A 141 -23.53 8.14 16.67
CA GLY A 141 -23.94 7.15 17.66
C GLY A 141 -23.39 5.74 17.40
N GLY A 142 -22.33 5.65 16.60
CA GLY A 142 -21.61 4.43 16.28
C GLY A 142 -20.66 4.00 17.41
N GLY A 143 -19.67 3.19 17.05
CA GLY A 143 -18.58 2.76 17.93
C GLY A 143 -17.51 2.05 17.11
N PHE A 144 -16.39 1.77 17.72
CA PHE A 144 -15.33 1.01 17.02
C PHE A 144 -14.55 0.12 17.99
N GLU A 145 -13.92 -0.89 17.44
CA GLU A 145 -13.00 -1.80 18.14
C GLU A 145 -11.73 -1.98 17.28
N ILE A 146 -10.58 -1.72 17.89
CA ILE A 146 -9.28 -1.94 17.25
C ILE A 146 -8.90 -3.41 17.41
N LEU A 147 -8.82 -4.13 16.31
CA LEU A 147 -8.50 -5.56 16.31
C LEU A 147 -7.01 -5.82 16.37
N ASN A 148 -6.20 -4.95 15.77
CA ASN A 148 -4.76 -5.12 15.67
C ASN A 148 -4.11 -3.74 15.49
N ARG A 149 -2.98 -3.52 16.17
CA ARG A 149 -2.10 -2.37 15.95
C ARG A 149 -0.75 -2.87 15.47
N ARG A 150 -0.15 -2.14 14.56
CA ARG A 150 1.18 -2.43 14.05
C ARG A 150 1.86 -1.16 13.55
N GLU A 151 3.16 -1.23 13.45
CA GLU A 151 3.96 -0.15 12.89
C GLU A 151 4.77 -0.69 11.72
N ARG A 152 5.05 0.16 10.76
CA ARG A 152 5.99 -0.13 9.69
C ARG A 152 6.91 1.03 9.42
N ALA A 153 8.07 0.73 8.82
CA ALA A 153 9.08 1.72 8.52
C ALA A 153 8.56 2.80 7.57
N ALA A 154 8.94 4.03 7.83
CA ALA A 154 8.63 5.19 7.01
C ALA A 154 9.85 6.10 6.90
N LEU A 155 9.80 6.99 5.92
CA LEU A 155 10.73 8.09 5.73
C LEU A 155 9.95 9.40 5.83
N SER A 156 10.31 10.27 6.78
CA SER A 156 9.72 11.58 7.00
C SER A 156 10.79 12.67 7.09
N ALA A 157 11.77 12.63 6.20
CA ALA A 157 12.88 13.58 6.22
C ALA A 157 12.49 14.93 5.62
N GLN A 158 12.67 16.00 6.40
CA GLN A 158 12.52 17.40 5.95
C GLN A 158 13.88 18.10 5.90
N THR A 159 14.92 17.41 5.45
CA THR A 159 16.30 17.87 5.40
C THR A 159 16.99 17.26 4.17
N SER A 160 18.24 17.61 3.89
CA SER A 160 18.98 16.96 2.81
C SER A 160 19.28 15.49 3.12
N PHE A 161 19.44 14.69 2.08
CA PHE A 161 19.86 13.29 2.24
C PHE A 161 21.14 13.14 3.06
N GLU A 162 22.13 14.01 2.83
CA GLU A 162 23.38 13.95 3.57
C GLU A 162 23.19 14.16 5.08
N THR A 163 22.38 15.16 5.47
CA THR A 163 22.04 15.42 6.86
C THR A 163 21.26 14.25 7.47
N TRP A 164 20.25 13.75 6.76
CA TRP A 164 19.48 12.57 7.17
C TRP A 164 20.39 11.35 7.32
N TYR A 165 21.26 11.08 6.35
CA TYR A 165 22.17 9.94 6.35
C TYR A 165 23.18 10.02 7.49
N ALA A 166 23.71 11.23 7.77
CA ALA A 166 24.62 11.46 8.89
C ALA A 166 23.95 11.27 10.25
N GLY A 167 22.71 11.74 10.41
CA GLY A 167 21.93 11.60 11.66
C GLY A 167 21.38 10.19 11.87
N ASN A 168 21.06 9.49 10.76
CA ASN A 168 20.40 8.19 10.82
C ASN A 168 21.36 7.01 11.04
N PHE A 169 22.65 7.16 10.67
CA PHE A 169 23.65 6.10 10.79
C PHE A 169 24.93 6.55 11.47
N GLU A 170 25.47 5.69 12.34
CA GLU A 170 26.78 5.87 12.90
C GLU A 170 27.87 5.92 11.81
N ARG A 171 28.97 6.64 12.09
CA ARG A 171 30.11 6.79 11.17
C ARG A 171 30.65 5.45 10.67
N LYS A 172 30.74 4.42 11.57
CA LYS A 172 31.20 3.08 11.23
C LYS A 172 30.31 2.43 10.17
N ARG A 173 28.99 2.52 10.34
CA ARG A 173 28.01 1.93 9.40
C ARG A 173 28.00 2.64 8.05
N ARG A 174 28.11 3.96 8.05
CA ARG A 174 28.24 4.76 6.80
C ARG A 174 29.52 4.41 6.04
N LYS A 175 30.65 4.21 6.76
CA LYS A 175 31.92 3.75 6.16
C LYS A 175 31.77 2.35 5.57
N GLU A 176 31.06 1.47 6.25
CA GLU A 176 30.83 0.10 5.77
C GLU A 176 30.00 0.09 4.48
N TYR A 177 28.90 0.82 4.39
CA TYR A 177 28.09 0.89 3.15
C TYR A 177 28.90 1.43 1.97
N ARG A 178 29.72 2.47 2.20
CA ARG A 178 30.62 2.98 1.16
C ARG A 178 31.68 1.97 0.75
N ARG A 179 32.25 1.26 1.71
CA ARG A 179 33.25 0.20 1.47
C ARG A 179 32.67 -0.94 0.63
N LEU A 180 31.46 -1.41 0.94
CA LEU A 180 30.79 -2.47 0.20
C LEU A 180 30.53 -2.05 -1.26
N ARG A 181 30.08 -0.81 -1.46
CA ARG A 181 29.85 -0.25 -2.81
C ARG A 181 31.15 -0.13 -3.61
N SER A 182 32.22 0.40 -2.99
CA SER A 182 33.54 0.52 -3.62
C SER A 182 34.09 -0.86 -4.04
N ARG A 183 34.05 -1.84 -3.12
CA ARG A 183 34.51 -3.19 -3.41
C ARG A 183 33.77 -3.85 -4.57
N LEU A 184 32.46 -3.67 -4.65
CA LEU A 184 31.70 -4.19 -5.79
C LEU A 184 32.09 -3.46 -7.07
N GLY A 185 32.30 -2.15 -7.04
CA GLY A 185 32.79 -1.37 -8.18
C GLY A 185 34.22 -1.71 -8.63
N GLU A 186 35.05 -2.27 -7.76
CA GLU A 186 36.39 -2.78 -8.10
C GLU A 186 36.33 -4.12 -8.88
N GLU A 187 35.22 -4.86 -8.74
CA GLU A 187 35.02 -6.15 -9.44
C GLU A 187 34.35 -5.98 -10.82
N GLY A 188 33.79 -4.79 -11.13
CA GLY A 188 33.12 -4.51 -12.40
C GLY A 188 32.39 -3.18 -12.43
N THR A 189 31.71 -2.90 -13.53
CA THR A 189 30.95 -1.66 -13.70
C THR A 189 29.66 -1.70 -12.87
N LEU A 190 29.52 -0.76 -11.94
CA LEU A 190 28.38 -0.62 -11.03
C LEU A 190 27.64 0.69 -11.30
N ASP A 191 26.39 0.61 -11.77
CA ASP A 191 25.57 1.77 -12.07
C ASP A 191 24.30 1.80 -11.20
N SER A 192 23.85 3.01 -10.86
CA SER A 192 22.54 3.27 -10.25
C SER A 192 21.67 4.04 -11.24
N VAL A 193 20.54 3.45 -11.59
CA VAL A 193 19.65 3.97 -12.64
C VAL A 193 18.25 4.16 -12.07
N SER A 194 17.66 5.31 -12.37
CA SER A 194 16.24 5.59 -12.09
C SER A 194 15.46 5.61 -13.40
N TRP A 195 14.25 5.04 -13.40
CA TRP A 195 13.33 5.17 -14.51
C TRP A 195 12.94 6.63 -14.73
N THR A 196 12.91 7.03 -15.97
CA THR A 196 12.56 8.39 -16.36
C THR A 196 11.20 8.40 -17.05
N GLN A 197 10.39 9.43 -16.79
CA GLN A 197 9.09 9.58 -17.44
C GLN A 197 9.23 9.57 -18.97
N GLY A 198 8.52 8.66 -19.62
CA GLY A 198 8.60 8.42 -21.04
C GLY A 198 9.43 7.19 -21.45
N ASP A 199 10.26 6.65 -20.55
CA ASP A 199 10.94 5.38 -20.81
C ASP A 199 9.94 4.22 -20.90
N PRO A 200 10.19 3.16 -21.69
CA PRO A 200 9.38 1.96 -21.70
C PRO A 200 9.27 1.32 -20.31
N VAL A 201 8.06 0.99 -19.89
CA VAL A 201 7.80 0.39 -18.56
C VAL A 201 8.09 -1.11 -18.57
N ASP A 202 7.73 -1.81 -19.65
CA ASP A 202 7.81 -3.28 -19.72
C ASP A 202 9.20 -3.85 -19.44
N PRO A 203 10.31 -3.34 -19.99
CA PRO A 203 11.62 -3.87 -19.69
C PRO A 203 11.96 -3.84 -18.19
N TRP A 204 11.55 -2.79 -17.48
CA TRP A 204 11.77 -2.67 -16.04
C TRP A 204 10.89 -3.64 -15.22
N VAL A 205 9.67 -3.87 -15.67
CA VAL A 205 8.76 -4.83 -15.03
C VAL A 205 9.27 -6.26 -15.24
N ASP A 206 9.71 -6.60 -16.46
CA ASP A 206 10.23 -7.92 -16.79
C ASP A 206 11.51 -8.23 -15.99
N GLU A 207 12.45 -7.29 -15.93
CA GLU A 207 13.67 -7.40 -15.13
C GLU A 207 13.35 -7.60 -13.64
N LEU A 208 12.38 -6.82 -13.08
CA LEU A 208 12.00 -6.96 -11.67
C LEU A 208 11.36 -8.32 -11.39
N ILE A 209 10.46 -8.79 -12.25
CA ILE A 209 9.79 -10.09 -12.11
C ILE A 209 10.83 -11.22 -12.17
N ALA A 210 11.72 -11.18 -13.15
CA ALA A 210 12.79 -12.17 -13.31
C ALA A 210 13.73 -12.18 -12.08
N LEU A 211 14.11 -11.01 -11.58
CA LEU A 211 14.97 -10.90 -10.41
C LEU A 211 14.28 -11.40 -9.13
N GLU A 212 12.97 -11.13 -8.95
CA GLU A 212 12.21 -11.65 -7.81
C GLU A 212 12.06 -13.17 -7.85
N GLU A 213 11.87 -13.75 -9.06
CA GLU A 213 11.73 -15.19 -9.28
C GLU A 213 13.01 -15.96 -8.96
N GLN A 214 14.18 -15.43 -9.33
CA GLN A 214 15.47 -16.03 -9.03
C GLN A 214 15.79 -16.06 -7.54
N GLY A 215 15.21 -15.18 -6.74
CA GLY A 215 15.45 -15.05 -5.32
C GLY A 215 14.65 -16.05 -4.45
N TRP A 216 14.76 -15.86 -3.12
CA TRP A 216 14.06 -16.68 -2.13
C TRP A 216 12.54 -16.69 -2.29
N LYS A 217 11.95 -15.63 -2.87
CA LYS A 217 10.49 -15.57 -3.10
C LYS A 217 10.05 -16.54 -4.19
N GLY A 218 10.85 -16.71 -5.25
CA GLY A 218 10.61 -17.72 -6.27
C GLY A 218 10.68 -19.12 -5.68
N ARG A 219 11.75 -19.42 -4.93
CA ARG A 219 11.90 -20.73 -4.25
C ARG A 219 10.77 -21.06 -3.27
N ARG A 220 10.12 -20.03 -2.68
CA ARG A 220 8.96 -20.19 -1.79
C ARG A 220 7.61 -20.12 -2.48
N GLY A 221 7.56 -19.95 -3.79
CA GLY A 221 6.32 -19.80 -4.54
C GLY A 221 5.52 -18.54 -4.20
N THR A 222 6.21 -17.45 -3.81
CA THR A 222 5.58 -16.16 -3.43
C THR A 222 6.03 -14.99 -4.32
N ALA A 223 6.79 -15.27 -5.37
CA ALA A 223 7.18 -14.28 -6.37
C ALA A 223 5.98 -13.88 -7.25
N LEU A 224 6.06 -12.71 -7.87
CA LEU A 224 5.07 -12.25 -8.85
C LEU A 224 4.84 -13.26 -9.98
N ALA A 225 5.92 -13.87 -10.48
CA ALA A 225 5.88 -14.86 -11.55
C ALA A 225 5.02 -16.08 -11.21
N THR A 226 4.83 -16.42 -9.93
CA THR A 226 4.04 -17.60 -9.51
C THR A 226 2.53 -17.35 -9.48
N ASP A 227 2.09 -16.11 -9.60
CA ASP A 227 0.66 -15.71 -9.67
C ASP A 227 0.45 -14.81 -10.89
N ALA A 228 0.04 -15.41 -12.00
CA ALA A 228 -0.18 -14.70 -13.27
C ALA A 228 -1.23 -13.58 -13.16
N VAL A 229 -2.23 -13.74 -12.29
CA VAL A 229 -3.27 -12.72 -12.03
C VAL A 229 -2.62 -11.51 -11.36
N MET A 230 -1.78 -11.74 -10.34
CA MET A 230 -1.06 -10.68 -9.64
C MET A 230 -0.04 -10.00 -10.56
N ALA A 231 0.73 -10.75 -11.34
CA ALA A 231 1.73 -10.22 -12.26
C ALA A 231 1.08 -9.32 -13.32
N LYS A 232 -0.04 -9.75 -13.90
CA LYS A 232 -0.81 -8.95 -14.87
C LYS A 232 -1.34 -7.66 -14.24
N ALA A 233 -1.99 -7.75 -13.08
CA ALA A 233 -2.53 -6.59 -12.37
C ALA A 233 -1.43 -5.60 -11.97
N PHE A 234 -0.28 -6.10 -11.52
CA PHE A 234 0.88 -5.28 -11.16
C PHE A 234 1.44 -4.55 -12.38
N ARG A 235 1.65 -5.24 -13.51
CA ARG A 235 2.12 -4.63 -14.77
C ARG A 235 1.17 -3.52 -15.22
N GLU A 236 -0.13 -3.79 -15.29
CA GLU A 236 -1.13 -2.81 -15.70
C GLU A 236 -1.13 -1.59 -14.76
N ALA A 237 -1.01 -1.80 -13.45
CA ALA A 237 -0.92 -0.71 -12.49
C ALA A 237 0.33 0.17 -12.73
N LEU A 238 1.49 -0.41 -13.03
CA LEU A 238 2.71 0.36 -13.29
C LEU A 238 2.60 1.17 -14.59
N HIS A 239 1.95 0.64 -15.63
CA HIS A 239 1.67 1.40 -16.87
C HIS A 239 0.76 2.60 -16.61
N LEU A 240 -0.32 2.41 -15.84
CA LEU A 240 -1.23 3.51 -15.49
C LEU A 240 -0.53 4.57 -14.63
N LEU A 241 0.30 4.15 -13.65
CA LEU A 241 1.10 5.06 -12.83
C LEU A 241 2.13 5.83 -13.67
N ALA A 242 2.74 5.19 -14.65
CA ALA A 242 3.63 5.85 -15.60
C ALA A 242 2.88 6.91 -16.41
N GLY A 243 1.69 6.58 -16.94
CA GLY A 243 0.83 7.53 -17.67
C GLY A 243 0.46 8.78 -16.86
N GLU A 244 0.37 8.68 -15.53
CA GLU A 244 0.10 9.81 -14.61
C GLU A 244 1.36 10.52 -14.10
N GLY A 245 2.57 10.08 -14.45
CA GLY A 245 3.81 10.58 -13.87
C GLY A 245 4.03 10.19 -12.39
N SER A 246 3.26 9.23 -11.89
CA SER A 246 3.28 8.78 -10.50
C SER A 246 4.20 7.59 -10.26
N LEU A 247 4.67 6.89 -11.31
CA LEU A 247 5.60 5.77 -11.19
C LEU A 247 7.00 6.24 -10.77
N ARG A 248 7.61 5.47 -9.89
CA ARG A 248 9.04 5.52 -9.60
C ARG A 248 9.63 4.13 -9.69
N PHE A 249 10.84 4.05 -10.27
CA PHE A 249 11.56 2.80 -10.38
C PHE A 249 13.06 3.06 -10.22
N TRP A 250 13.74 2.19 -9.49
CA TRP A 250 15.19 2.26 -9.27
C TRP A 250 15.80 0.90 -9.52
N LYS A 251 16.99 0.87 -10.09
CA LYS A 251 17.79 -0.34 -10.20
C LYS A 251 19.28 -0.06 -10.00
N ILE A 252 19.97 -1.05 -9.46
CA ILE A 252 21.43 -1.13 -9.48
C ILE A 252 21.79 -2.22 -10.47
N THR A 253 22.69 -1.90 -11.41
CA THR A 253 23.24 -2.87 -12.36
C THR A 253 24.70 -3.16 -12.07
N PHE A 254 25.12 -4.39 -12.33
CA PHE A 254 26.51 -4.80 -12.31
C PHE A 254 26.85 -5.44 -13.66
N ASN A 255 27.84 -4.86 -14.36
CA ASN A 255 28.19 -5.21 -15.75
C ASN A 255 26.94 -5.24 -16.65
N GLY A 256 26.09 -4.23 -16.54
CA GLY A 256 24.86 -4.06 -17.32
C GLY A 256 23.68 -4.96 -16.90
N LYS A 257 23.83 -5.86 -15.94
CA LYS A 257 22.73 -6.73 -15.45
C LYS A 257 22.15 -6.19 -14.14
N PRO A 258 20.83 -6.16 -13.96
CA PRO A 258 20.21 -5.72 -12.72
C PRO A 258 20.51 -6.70 -11.58
N ILE A 259 21.06 -6.18 -10.47
CA ILE A 259 21.33 -6.93 -9.24
C ILE A 259 20.43 -6.51 -8.07
N ALA A 260 19.78 -5.36 -8.16
CA ALA A 260 18.73 -4.94 -7.25
C ALA A 260 17.77 -4.00 -7.95
N MET A 261 16.47 -4.17 -7.72
CA MET A 261 15.42 -3.35 -8.32
C MET A 261 14.30 -3.07 -7.33
N MET A 262 13.67 -1.90 -7.45
CA MET A 262 12.52 -1.51 -6.61
C MET A 262 11.59 -0.58 -7.40
N SER A 263 10.29 -0.86 -7.32
CA SER A 263 9.24 0.05 -7.78
C SER A 263 8.70 0.90 -6.63
N GLY A 264 8.05 2.00 -6.97
CA GLY A 264 7.33 2.86 -6.03
C GLY A 264 6.32 3.73 -6.76
N LEU A 265 5.48 4.40 -6.01
CA LEU A 265 4.56 5.41 -6.52
C LEU A 265 4.62 6.68 -5.67
N VAL A 266 4.39 7.81 -6.31
CA VAL A 266 4.37 9.13 -5.67
C VAL A 266 3.09 9.86 -6.08
N LYS A 267 2.38 10.43 -5.11
CA LYS A 267 1.19 11.26 -5.35
C LYS A 267 1.03 12.28 -4.22
N ASN A 268 0.70 13.52 -4.55
CA ASN A 268 0.41 14.57 -3.57
C ASN A 268 1.50 14.75 -2.49
N GLY A 269 2.77 14.76 -2.88
CA GLY A 269 3.89 14.92 -1.95
C GLY A 269 4.14 13.74 -1.02
N GLN A 270 3.56 12.59 -1.31
CA GLN A 270 3.75 11.35 -0.56
C GLN A 270 4.19 10.22 -1.45
N GLY A 271 4.88 9.23 -0.87
CA GLY A 271 5.38 8.07 -1.58
C GLY A 271 5.01 6.74 -0.92
N TRP A 272 4.97 5.71 -1.73
CA TRP A 272 4.79 4.32 -1.29
C TRP A 272 5.78 3.44 -2.05
N LEU A 273 6.57 2.66 -1.33
CA LEU A 273 7.43 1.67 -1.96
C LEU A 273 6.60 0.47 -2.39
N GLY A 274 6.91 -0.04 -3.56
CA GLY A 274 6.28 -1.22 -4.13
C GLY A 274 7.11 -2.49 -3.89
N LYS A 275 7.29 -3.26 -4.96
CA LYS A 275 8.09 -4.49 -4.92
C LYS A 275 9.58 -4.16 -4.93
N ILE A 276 10.34 -4.95 -4.14
CA ILE A 276 11.80 -4.95 -4.15
C ILE A 276 12.32 -6.37 -4.35
N ALA A 277 13.33 -6.50 -5.19
CA ALA A 277 14.09 -7.74 -5.42
C ALA A 277 15.58 -7.44 -5.52
N TYR A 278 16.42 -8.41 -5.17
CA TYR A 278 17.85 -8.35 -5.38
C TYR A 278 18.43 -9.75 -5.62
N ASP A 279 19.53 -9.81 -6.34
CA ASP A 279 20.28 -11.04 -6.60
C ASP A 279 21.05 -11.47 -5.34
N GLU A 280 20.72 -12.63 -4.80
CA GLU A 280 21.34 -13.19 -3.59
C GLU A 280 22.82 -13.58 -3.81
N GLY A 281 23.26 -13.78 -5.04
CA GLY A 281 24.68 -13.96 -5.36
C GLY A 281 25.54 -12.76 -4.93
N PHE A 282 24.93 -11.56 -4.87
CA PHE A 282 25.57 -10.34 -4.42
C PHE A 282 25.26 -9.98 -2.96
N ALA A 283 24.65 -10.88 -2.17
CA ALA A 283 24.21 -10.59 -0.79
C ALA A 283 25.33 -10.05 0.11
N ARG A 284 26.60 -10.49 -0.10
CA ARG A 284 27.78 -10.01 0.63
C ARG A 284 28.03 -8.50 0.48
N TYR A 285 27.54 -7.89 -0.59
CA TYR A 285 27.63 -6.45 -0.87
C TYR A 285 26.40 -5.66 -0.45
N SER A 286 25.33 -6.35 -0.01
CA SER A 286 24.07 -5.73 0.41
C SER A 286 23.42 -4.83 -0.66
N PRO A 287 23.18 -5.31 -1.91
CA PRO A 287 22.69 -4.47 -3.00
C PRO A 287 21.29 -3.90 -2.74
N GLY A 288 20.44 -4.60 -1.99
CA GLY A 288 19.14 -4.06 -1.56
C GLY A 288 19.26 -2.85 -0.63
N VAL A 289 20.28 -2.79 0.23
CA VAL A 289 20.56 -1.61 1.07
C VAL A 289 21.06 -0.46 0.22
N MET A 290 21.97 -0.71 -0.72
CA MET A 290 22.45 0.32 -1.66
C MET A 290 21.28 0.94 -2.42
N LEU A 291 20.41 0.09 -2.97
CA LEU A 291 19.23 0.52 -3.71
C LEU A 291 18.29 1.40 -2.87
N ILE A 292 18.02 1.00 -1.62
CA ILE A 292 17.17 1.80 -0.72
C ILE A 292 17.82 3.14 -0.40
N LEU A 293 19.14 3.20 -0.22
CA LEU A 293 19.84 4.46 0.02
C LEU A 293 19.78 5.38 -1.20
N ASP A 294 20.01 4.88 -2.41
CA ASP A 294 19.90 5.65 -3.66
C ASP A 294 18.48 6.15 -3.89
N ALA A 295 17.48 5.30 -3.63
CA ALA A 295 16.07 5.72 -3.68
C ALA A 295 15.75 6.77 -2.61
N THR A 296 16.29 6.63 -1.39
CA THR A 296 16.09 7.59 -0.30
C THR A 296 16.64 8.97 -0.67
N GLU A 297 17.84 9.03 -1.27
CA GLU A 297 18.41 10.27 -1.79
C GLU A 297 17.48 10.94 -2.81
N THR A 298 16.98 10.16 -3.76
CA THR A 298 16.03 10.66 -4.76
C THR A 298 14.74 11.19 -4.11
N LEU A 299 14.18 10.45 -3.16
CA LEU A 299 12.92 10.80 -2.49
C LEU A 299 13.05 12.04 -1.61
N ILE A 300 14.21 12.26 -0.98
CA ILE A 300 14.49 13.44 -0.15
C ILE A 300 14.86 14.64 -1.01
N ASP A 301 15.91 14.54 -1.83
CA ASP A 301 16.53 15.70 -2.45
C ASP A 301 15.84 16.13 -3.74
N LYS A 302 15.33 15.18 -4.54
CA LYS A 302 14.68 15.46 -5.82
C LYS A 302 13.16 15.59 -5.68
N GLU A 303 12.52 14.60 -5.06
CA GLU A 303 11.06 14.56 -4.93
C GLU A 303 10.53 15.38 -3.75
N ARG A 304 11.35 15.62 -2.73
CA ARG A 304 11.02 16.39 -1.51
C ARG A 304 9.73 15.94 -0.86
N LEU A 305 9.56 14.62 -0.71
CA LEU A 305 8.34 14.04 -0.19
C LEU A 305 8.22 14.26 1.33
N ALA A 306 7.03 14.65 1.78
CA ALA A 306 6.74 14.82 3.20
C ALA A 306 6.76 13.50 3.96
N LEU A 307 6.29 12.42 3.33
CA LEU A 307 6.20 11.10 3.92
C LEU A 307 6.32 10.02 2.84
N VAL A 308 7.11 8.99 3.10
CA VAL A 308 7.15 7.77 2.29
C VAL A 308 6.88 6.56 3.17
N ASP A 309 5.84 5.81 2.82
CA ASP A 309 5.51 4.54 3.44
C ASP A 309 6.30 3.41 2.76
N SER A 310 7.03 2.63 3.55
CA SER A 310 7.78 1.49 3.01
C SER A 310 6.90 0.37 2.47
N CYS A 311 5.61 0.35 2.80
CA CYS A 311 4.68 -0.73 2.52
C CYS A 311 5.15 -2.13 2.99
N ALA A 312 6.22 -2.17 3.77
CA ALA A 312 6.82 -3.41 4.26
C ALA A 312 6.02 -4.01 5.42
N ILE A 313 6.25 -5.29 5.67
CA ILE A 313 5.73 -5.94 6.89
C ILE A 313 6.38 -5.32 8.13
N PRO A 314 5.68 -5.33 9.29
CA PRO A 314 6.27 -4.88 10.55
C PRO A 314 7.60 -5.59 10.85
N GLY A 315 8.60 -4.81 11.28
CA GLY A 315 9.91 -5.36 11.63
C GLY A 315 10.71 -5.93 10.46
N HIS A 316 10.44 -5.53 9.22
CA HIS A 316 11.19 -6.01 8.06
C HIS A 316 12.70 -5.79 8.24
N PRO A 317 13.54 -6.84 8.16
CA PRO A 317 14.93 -6.83 8.64
C PRO A 317 15.83 -5.83 7.90
N MET A 318 15.51 -5.48 6.67
CA MET A 318 16.28 -4.51 5.88
C MET A 318 15.78 -3.09 6.07
N ILE A 319 14.56 -2.78 5.61
CA ILE A 319 14.05 -1.40 5.57
C ILE A 319 13.84 -0.80 6.95
N SER A 320 13.43 -1.59 7.96
CA SER A 320 13.22 -1.09 9.33
C SER A 320 14.52 -0.65 10.03
N ASN A 321 15.67 -1.11 9.53
CA ASN A 321 16.98 -0.70 10.00
C ASN A 321 17.56 0.50 9.24
N ILE A 322 16.94 0.87 8.10
CA ILE A 322 17.34 2.01 7.27
C ILE A 322 16.43 3.19 7.57
N TRP A 323 15.12 3.00 7.47
CA TRP A 323 14.12 4.01 7.81
C TRP A 323 13.64 3.81 9.24
N ARG A 324 13.97 4.76 10.13
CA ARG A 324 13.69 4.67 11.57
C ARG A 324 12.35 5.24 11.98
N ASP A 325 11.77 6.11 11.15
CA ASP A 325 10.42 6.62 11.39
C ASP A 325 9.39 5.50 11.25
N ARG A 326 8.24 5.67 11.88
CA ARG A 326 7.18 4.66 11.92
C ARG A 326 5.84 5.27 11.57
N ILE A 327 5.10 4.55 10.74
CA ILE A 327 3.66 4.79 10.52
C ILE A 327 2.91 3.79 11.38
N ALA A 328 2.09 4.31 12.31
CA ALA A 328 1.17 3.50 13.08
C ALA A 328 -0.06 3.16 12.24
N LEU A 329 -0.39 1.88 12.17
CA LEU A 329 -1.54 1.35 11.45
C LEU A 329 -2.40 0.49 12.35
N CYS A 330 -3.70 0.42 12.04
CA CYS A 330 -4.60 -0.50 12.72
C CYS A 330 -5.54 -1.21 11.75
N ASP A 331 -6.06 -2.35 12.21
CA ASP A 331 -7.26 -2.97 11.69
C ASP A 331 -8.40 -2.63 12.65
N VAL A 332 -9.50 -2.09 12.15
CA VAL A 332 -10.61 -1.62 12.97
C VAL A 332 -11.93 -2.21 12.50
N MET A 333 -12.79 -2.54 13.45
CA MET A 333 -14.21 -2.75 13.20
C MET A 333 -14.99 -1.53 13.67
N ILE A 334 -15.87 -1.05 12.82
CA ILE A 334 -16.73 0.11 13.04
C ILE A 334 -18.17 -0.39 13.17
N ARG A 335 -18.85 0.04 14.19
CA ARG A 335 -20.29 -0.14 14.37
C ARG A 335 -21.02 1.02 13.69
N ALA A 336 -21.60 0.77 12.52
CA ALA A 336 -22.43 1.79 11.87
C ALA A 336 -23.72 2.07 12.66
N PRO A 337 -24.35 3.24 12.48
CA PRO A 337 -25.60 3.59 13.13
C PRO A 337 -26.66 2.49 12.95
N GLY A 338 -27.44 2.23 14.00
CA GLY A 338 -28.53 1.24 13.97
C GLY A 338 -28.12 -0.22 14.21
N LEU A 339 -26.81 -0.55 14.27
CA LEU A 339 -26.39 -1.87 14.71
C LEU A 339 -26.39 -1.91 16.25
N PRO A 340 -27.11 -2.85 16.89
CA PRO A 340 -27.10 -3.00 18.36
C PRO A 340 -25.70 -3.33 18.89
N ALA A 341 -25.32 -2.73 20.02
CA ALA A 341 -24.00 -2.95 20.61
C ALA A 341 -23.72 -4.44 20.97
N PRO A 342 -24.67 -5.23 21.47
CA PRO A 342 -24.43 -6.67 21.69
C PRO A 342 -24.15 -7.43 20.40
N ALA A 343 -24.87 -7.16 19.31
CA ALA A 343 -24.64 -7.78 18.02
C ALA A 343 -23.25 -7.39 17.46
N PHE A 344 -22.85 -6.13 17.62
CA PHE A 344 -21.50 -5.70 17.24
C PHE A 344 -20.42 -6.44 18.01
N ARG A 345 -20.55 -6.61 19.33
CA ARG A 345 -19.59 -7.37 20.15
C ARG A 345 -19.44 -8.82 19.68
N LEU A 346 -20.56 -9.49 19.35
CA LEU A 346 -20.51 -10.85 18.80
C LEU A 346 -19.74 -10.90 17.47
N LEU A 347 -19.95 -9.94 16.58
CA LEU A 347 -19.21 -9.86 15.31
C LEU A 347 -17.72 -9.61 15.54
N VAL A 348 -17.36 -8.79 16.51
CA VAL A 348 -15.96 -8.53 16.90
C VAL A 348 -15.31 -9.81 17.40
N GLU A 349 -15.94 -10.55 18.33
CA GLU A 349 -15.36 -11.79 18.86
C GLU A 349 -15.26 -12.89 17.79
N ALA A 350 -16.24 -13.01 16.90
CA ALA A 350 -16.18 -13.90 15.75
C ALA A 350 -15.02 -13.56 14.82
N GLU A 351 -14.75 -12.26 14.57
CA GLU A 351 -13.62 -11.83 13.72
C GLU A 351 -12.27 -12.06 14.41
N LYS A 352 -12.17 -11.83 15.74
CA LYS A 352 -10.96 -12.16 16.52
C LYS A 352 -10.67 -13.67 16.46
N ALA A 353 -11.67 -14.51 16.69
CA ALA A 353 -11.53 -15.97 16.58
C ALA A 353 -11.10 -16.42 15.18
N ARG A 354 -11.73 -15.87 14.13
CA ARG A 354 -11.37 -16.15 12.74
C ARG A 354 -9.92 -15.75 12.43
N SER A 355 -9.47 -14.61 12.95
CA SER A 355 -8.10 -14.14 12.77
C SER A 355 -7.08 -15.02 13.49
N ALA A 356 -7.40 -15.47 14.70
CA ALA A 356 -6.57 -16.39 15.47
C ALA A 356 -6.43 -17.76 14.77
N LEU A 357 -7.53 -18.31 14.26
CA LEU A 357 -7.52 -19.57 13.50
C LEU A 357 -6.67 -19.47 12.24
N ARG A 358 -6.76 -18.37 11.49
CA ARG A 358 -5.91 -18.14 10.31
C ARG A 358 -4.44 -18.02 10.67
N ALA A 359 -4.11 -17.33 11.76
CA ALA A 359 -2.73 -17.23 12.22
C ALA A 359 -2.16 -18.59 12.64
N ALA A 360 -2.95 -19.40 13.35
CA ALA A 360 -2.58 -20.77 13.74
C ALA A 360 -2.36 -21.68 12.51
N ALA A 361 -3.28 -21.66 11.54
CA ALA A 361 -3.16 -22.42 10.30
C ALA A 361 -1.91 -22.01 9.51
N LYS A 362 -1.63 -20.71 9.38
CA LYS A 362 -0.43 -20.19 8.73
C LYS A 362 0.85 -20.63 9.44
N SER A 363 0.88 -20.59 10.78
CA SER A 363 2.01 -21.06 11.58
C SER A 363 2.25 -22.56 11.40
N LEU A 364 1.19 -23.37 11.37
CA LEU A 364 1.29 -24.81 11.14
C LEU A 364 1.83 -25.09 9.74
N PHE A 365 1.31 -24.43 8.72
CA PHE A 365 1.79 -24.56 7.34
C PHE A 365 3.30 -24.29 7.23
N TYR A 366 3.81 -23.20 7.81
CA TYR A 366 5.24 -22.89 7.79
C TYR A 366 6.10 -23.89 8.58
N ARG A 367 5.58 -24.45 9.68
CA ARG A 367 6.29 -25.53 10.42
C ARG A 367 6.42 -26.80 9.58
N VAL A 368 5.35 -27.19 8.88
CA VAL A 368 5.35 -28.37 8.01
C VAL A 368 6.32 -28.17 6.83
N MET A 369 6.30 -26.99 6.21
CA MET A 369 7.22 -26.68 5.09
C MET A 369 8.67 -26.71 5.52
N ARG A 370 9.03 -26.13 6.68
CA ARG A 370 10.40 -26.20 7.21
C ARG A 370 10.89 -27.62 7.49
N ARG A 371 10.00 -28.53 7.88
CA ARG A 371 10.37 -29.95 8.10
C ARG A 371 10.60 -30.74 6.82
N LYS A 372 10.17 -30.25 5.67
CA LYS A 372 10.42 -30.86 4.36
C LYS A 372 11.70 -30.38 3.69
N GLU A 373 12.26 -29.27 4.18
CA GLU A 373 13.52 -28.67 3.68
C GLU A 373 14.75 -29.08 4.53
N SER A 374 14.54 -29.73 5.67
CA SER A 374 15.57 -30.35 6.54
C SER A 374 15.62 -31.86 6.32
#